data_9cce353ac5938ce0dacee10f418f9d91
#
_entry.id   9cce353ac5938ce0dacee10f418f9d91
#
_cell.length_a   1.000
_cell.length_b   1.000
_cell.length_c   1.000
_cell.angle_alpha   90.00
_cell.angle_beta   90.00
_cell.angle_gamma   90.00
#
_symmetry.space_group_name_H-M   'P 1'
#
loop_
_entity.id
_entity.type
_entity.pdbx_description
1 polymer ?
#
loop_
_entity_poly.entity_id
_entity_poly.type
_entity_poly.pdbx_seq_one_letter_code
_entity_poly.pdbx_strand_id
1 'polypeptide(L)'
;MTTAPAPTRTHSPATGLPSVPLLALALLAVTANLRVAMSSLPPLRDTIVADLHLSNAAMGALTTLPVLCMGLFAPAAQRLARRHGAAAGVQLAILIVLVGVGSRLWGDTTWVLYAGTFLAGVGIAIGGTLLPGLVKALFPPHRTGLVTGLYMLAMMGGAAVSSAVSVPLADRLGSWQGSLASWSLLAAVGALAWAPVTVGSVRHRAANPEVDSGHGLPWRHRTAWLVAAFMALQSWLFYSCLAWVAPSYQDRGWDATTTGYLLSVFSGVQVCSGLLGPLLADRIHDRRVLLLSASVFGATGLLGLAVAPGAAPWLWVALLGMGQGPAFSLGMVLLIDYSRTPQGSGRLAAMVLFVSYTVAAWGPTTMGAVRDATGSFRSVWVVLLGLAVVQTLLVTRFRRSLPQTP
;
A
#
# COMPACT_ATOMS: atom_id res chain seq x y z
N MET A 1 -48.25 -9.24 -29.53
CA MET A 1 -47.10 -8.32 -29.54
C MET A 1 -45.95 -9.05 -28.89
N THR A 2 -45.09 -9.63 -29.70
CA THR A 2 -43.88 -10.37 -29.29
C THR A 2 -42.74 -9.37 -29.15
N THR A 3 -42.26 -9.14 -27.91
CA THR A 3 -41.09 -8.30 -27.63
C THR A 3 -39.86 -9.04 -28.08
N ALA A 4 -39.13 -8.47 -29.03
CA ALA A 4 -37.84 -8.99 -29.48
C ALA A 4 -36.82 -8.90 -28.31
N PRO A 5 -35.95 -9.92 -28.11
CA PRO A 5 -34.90 -9.88 -27.10
C PRO A 5 -33.87 -8.81 -27.46
N ALA A 6 -33.48 -8.04 -26.46
CA ALA A 6 -32.42 -7.01 -26.57
C ALA A 6 -31.10 -7.66 -27.07
N PRO A 7 -30.34 -6.99 -27.96
CA PRO A 7 -29.13 -7.55 -28.51
C PRO A 7 -28.09 -7.76 -27.40
N THR A 8 -27.69 -9.00 -27.20
CA THR A 8 -26.53 -9.38 -26.38
C THR A 8 -25.29 -8.67 -26.95
N ARG A 9 -24.74 -7.69 -26.16
CA ARG A 9 -23.45 -7.09 -26.49
C ARG A 9 -22.37 -8.17 -26.46
N THR A 10 -22.05 -8.72 -27.63
CA THR A 10 -20.85 -9.52 -27.81
C THR A 10 -19.65 -8.60 -27.57
N HIS A 11 -18.91 -8.83 -26.49
CA HIS A 11 -17.60 -8.21 -26.28
C HIS A 11 -16.65 -8.72 -27.38
N SER A 12 -16.56 -8.01 -28.48
CA SER A 12 -15.45 -8.20 -29.42
C SER A 12 -14.15 -7.89 -28.68
N PRO A 13 -13.13 -8.77 -28.75
CA PRO A 13 -11.82 -8.47 -28.18
C PRO A 13 -11.31 -7.19 -28.84
N ALA A 14 -10.98 -6.20 -28.01
CA ALA A 14 -10.47 -4.90 -28.49
C ALA A 14 -9.20 -5.15 -29.31
N THR A 15 -9.30 -4.95 -30.63
CA THR A 15 -8.17 -5.08 -31.56
C THR A 15 -7.08 -4.08 -31.15
N GLY A 16 -5.97 -4.61 -30.60
CA GLY A 16 -4.80 -3.79 -30.23
C GLY A 16 -4.32 -3.93 -28.78
N LEU A 17 -5.07 -4.58 -27.88
CA LEU A 17 -4.59 -4.91 -26.53
C LEU A 17 -3.80 -6.24 -26.56
N PRO A 18 -2.77 -6.39 -25.70
CA PRO A 18 -2.06 -7.66 -25.53
C PRO A 18 -3.01 -8.78 -25.09
N SER A 19 -2.59 -10.04 -25.31
CA SER A 19 -3.34 -11.20 -24.81
C SER A 19 -3.53 -11.13 -23.29
N VAL A 20 -4.60 -11.70 -22.76
CA VAL A 20 -4.94 -11.64 -21.32
C VAL A 20 -3.76 -12.09 -20.41
N PRO A 21 -3.00 -13.16 -20.72
CA PRO A 21 -1.82 -13.53 -19.95
C PRO A 21 -0.72 -12.46 -19.96
N LEU A 22 -0.44 -11.86 -21.12
CA LEU A 22 0.58 -10.80 -21.24
C LEU A 22 0.16 -9.54 -20.46
N LEU A 23 -1.12 -9.19 -20.52
CA LEU A 23 -1.70 -8.09 -19.76
C LEU A 23 -1.59 -8.34 -18.25
N ALA A 24 -1.84 -9.58 -17.79
CA ALA A 24 -1.67 -9.95 -16.39
C ALA A 24 -0.20 -9.87 -15.95
N LEU A 25 0.73 -10.38 -16.76
CA LEU A 25 2.17 -10.27 -16.47
C LEU A 25 2.64 -8.82 -16.40
N ALA A 26 2.20 -7.96 -17.34
CA ALA A 26 2.51 -6.53 -17.31
C ALA A 26 1.96 -5.86 -16.03
N LEU A 27 0.73 -6.19 -15.63
CA LEU A 27 0.13 -5.72 -14.39
C LEU A 27 0.96 -6.13 -13.17
N LEU A 28 1.35 -7.42 -13.08
CA LEU A 28 2.15 -7.94 -11.97
C LEU A 28 3.54 -7.27 -11.90
N ALA A 29 4.19 -7.07 -13.04
CA ALA A 29 5.48 -6.39 -13.12
C ALA A 29 5.41 -4.93 -12.62
N VAL A 30 4.34 -4.20 -12.95
CA VAL A 30 4.12 -2.84 -12.45
C VAL A 30 3.80 -2.83 -10.96
N THR A 31 2.88 -3.70 -10.52
CA THR A 31 2.38 -3.69 -9.14
C THR A 31 3.43 -4.11 -8.13
N ALA A 32 4.35 -5.00 -8.49
CA ALA A 32 5.48 -5.39 -7.64
C ALA A 32 6.31 -4.16 -7.21
N ASN A 33 6.43 -3.15 -8.06
CA ASN A 33 7.21 -1.93 -7.78
C ASN A 33 6.58 -1.01 -6.74
N LEU A 34 5.25 -1.09 -6.50
CA LEU A 34 4.55 -0.11 -5.67
C LEU A 34 4.93 -0.15 -4.17
N ARG A 35 5.56 -1.22 -3.71
CA ARG A 35 5.98 -1.36 -2.31
C ARG A 35 7.51 -1.48 -2.15
N VAL A 36 8.21 -1.93 -3.17
CA VAL A 36 9.66 -2.15 -3.14
C VAL A 36 10.42 -0.90 -2.67
N ALA A 37 10.08 0.27 -3.22
CA ALA A 37 10.76 1.52 -2.89
C ALA A 37 10.65 1.94 -1.40
N MET A 38 9.64 1.44 -0.69
CA MET A 38 9.41 1.71 0.74
C MET A 38 10.01 0.62 1.62
N SER A 39 9.86 -0.67 1.24
CA SER A 39 10.23 -1.82 2.06
C SER A 39 11.73 -2.14 2.00
N SER A 40 12.46 -1.64 1.00
CA SER A 40 13.91 -1.80 0.87
C SER A 40 14.73 -0.92 1.81
N LEU A 41 14.15 0.20 2.31
CA LEU A 41 14.86 1.17 3.16
C LEU A 41 15.09 0.70 4.61
N PRO A 42 14.06 0.18 5.34
CA PRO A 42 14.18 -0.10 6.77
C PRO A 42 15.31 -1.08 7.14
N PRO A 43 15.59 -2.17 6.39
CA PRO A 43 16.70 -3.07 6.72
C PRO A 43 18.09 -2.42 6.59
N LEU A 44 18.23 -1.40 5.72
CA LEU A 44 19.49 -0.67 5.49
C LEU A 44 19.63 0.59 6.38
N ARG A 45 18.72 0.77 7.35
CA ARG A 45 18.65 1.98 8.16
C ARG A 45 19.98 2.34 8.81
N ASP A 46 20.65 1.40 9.48
CA ASP A 46 21.85 1.71 10.26
C ASP A 46 23.00 2.15 9.36
N THR A 47 23.14 1.53 8.20
CA THR A 47 24.13 1.93 7.19
C THR A 47 23.83 3.35 6.67
N ILE A 48 22.57 3.65 6.34
CA ILE A 48 22.16 4.97 5.83
C ILE A 48 22.33 6.05 6.91
N VAL A 49 21.94 5.75 8.15
CA VAL A 49 22.08 6.68 9.29
C VAL A 49 23.52 6.98 9.60
N ALA A 50 24.40 5.96 9.56
CA ALA A 50 25.83 6.13 9.78
C ALA A 50 26.50 6.97 8.69
N ASP A 51 26.12 6.76 7.44
CA ASP A 51 26.72 7.43 6.29
C ASP A 51 26.25 8.87 6.13
N LEU A 52 24.94 9.13 6.30
CA LEU A 52 24.31 10.46 6.13
C LEU A 52 24.07 11.22 7.45
N HIS A 53 24.46 10.67 8.59
CA HIS A 53 24.25 11.26 9.94
C HIS A 53 22.80 11.68 10.20
N LEU A 54 21.82 10.84 9.83
CA LEU A 54 20.40 11.13 9.96
C LEU A 54 19.89 10.85 11.37
N SER A 55 18.96 11.70 11.87
CA SER A 55 18.14 11.37 13.06
C SER A 55 17.11 10.27 12.74
N ASN A 56 16.55 9.63 13.78
CA ASN A 56 15.46 8.66 13.60
C ASN A 56 14.20 9.34 12.99
N ALA A 57 13.91 10.57 13.37
CA ALA A 57 12.82 11.34 12.78
C ALA A 57 13.05 11.56 11.27
N ALA A 58 14.28 11.91 10.86
CA ALA A 58 14.66 12.06 9.47
C ALA A 58 14.52 10.73 8.72
N MET A 59 15.03 9.63 9.29
CA MET A 59 14.87 8.30 8.66
C MET A 59 13.39 7.91 8.53
N GLY A 60 12.54 8.20 9.53
CA GLY A 60 11.10 8.02 9.46
C GLY A 60 10.45 8.84 8.34
N ALA A 61 10.95 10.05 8.06
CA ALA A 61 10.45 10.91 6.99
C ALA A 61 10.64 10.29 5.59
N LEU A 62 11.66 9.46 5.37
CA LEU A 62 11.83 8.71 4.12
C LEU A 62 10.67 7.73 3.86
N THR A 63 10.08 7.16 4.91
CA THR A 63 8.87 6.31 4.79
C THR A 63 7.60 7.17 4.74
N THR A 64 7.59 8.31 5.42
CA THR A 64 6.49 9.28 5.42
C THR A 64 6.21 9.86 4.04
N LEU A 65 7.26 10.25 3.29
CA LEU A 65 7.13 10.92 2.00
C LEU A 65 6.27 10.16 0.98
N PRO A 66 6.51 8.86 0.70
CA PRO A 66 5.67 8.12 -0.26
C PRO A 66 4.21 8.00 0.21
N VAL A 67 3.98 7.83 1.51
CA VAL A 67 2.62 7.72 2.07
C VAL A 67 1.88 9.04 1.95
N LEU A 68 2.56 10.15 2.22
CA LEU A 68 2.01 11.50 2.02
C LEU A 68 1.66 11.74 0.55
N CYS A 69 2.54 11.32 -0.37
CA CYS A 69 2.27 11.38 -1.81
C CYS A 69 1.01 10.58 -2.18
N MET A 70 0.79 9.40 -1.60
CA MET A 70 -0.41 8.58 -1.86
C MET A 70 -1.71 9.33 -1.50
N GLY A 71 -1.69 10.12 -0.42
CA GLY A 71 -2.83 11.00 -0.08
C GLY A 71 -2.95 12.17 -1.05
N LEU A 72 -1.91 12.98 -1.19
CA LEU A 72 -1.96 14.28 -1.88
C LEU A 72 -2.09 14.15 -3.41
N PHE A 73 -1.46 13.16 -4.03
CA PHE A 73 -1.43 13.01 -5.49
C PHE A 73 -2.55 12.12 -6.06
N ALA A 74 -3.39 11.49 -5.23
CA ALA A 74 -4.54 10.72 -5.71
C ALA A 74 -5.51 11.55 -6.59
N PRO A 75 -5.87 12.81 -6.25
CA PRO A 75 -6.69 13.65 -7.14
C PRO A 75 -5.98 14.00 -8.46
N ALA A 76 -4.66 14.20 -8.43
CA ALA A 76 -3.86 14.48 -9.63
C ALA A 76 -3.83 13.25 -10.56
N ALA A 77 -3.72 12.04 -10.00
CA ALA A 77 -3.79 10.78 -10.74
C ALA A 77 -5.12 10.65 -11.51
N GLN A 78 -6.23 10.98 -10.87
CA GLN A 78 -7.55 10.97 -11.52
C GLN A 78 -7.65 12.00 -12.66
N ARG A 79 -7.12 13.22 -12.47
CA ARG A 79 -7.06 14.24 -13.53
C ARG A 79 -6.20 13.76 -14.71
N LEU A 80 -5.06 13.15 -14.44
CA LEU A 80 -4.16 12.58 -15.45
C LEU A 80 -4.89 11.47 -16.25
N ALA A 81 -5.59 10.57 -15.57
CA ALA A 81 -6.36 9.51 -16.20
C ALA A 81 -7.49 10.05 -17.10
N ARG A 82 -8.17 11.11 -16.66
CA ARG A 82 -9.19 11.78 -17.49
C ARG A 82 -8.60 12.40 -18.76
N ARG A 83 -7.43 13.02 -18.68
CA ARG A 83 -6.80 13.71 -19.84
C ARG A 83 -6.14 12.73 -20.80
N HIS A 84 -5.35 11.79 -20.32
CA HIS A 84 -4.48 10.94 -21.14
C HIS A 84 -4.86 9.45 -21.14
N GLY A 85 -5.82 9.05 -20.29
CA GLY A 85 -6.20 7.66 -20.08
C GLY A 85 -5.47 7.02 -18.88
N ALA A 86 -6.14 6.09 -18.22
CA ALA A 86 -5.60 5.44 -17.03
C ALA A 86 -4.34 4.60 -17.34
N ALA A 87 -4.27 3.94 -18.48
CA ALA A 87 -3.09 3.15 -18.88
C ALA A 87 -1.85 4.03 -19.13
N ALA A 88 -2.02 5.20 -19.77
CA ALA A 88 -0.94 6.18 -19.92
C ALA A 88 -0.53 6.79 -18.58
N GLY A 89 -1.48 6.99 -17.66
CA GLY A 89 -1.21 7.41 -16.28
C GLY A 89 -0.33 6.40 -15.53
N VAL A 90 -0.59 5.09 -15.66
CA VAL A 90 0.24 4.02 -15.07
C VAL A 90 1.62 3.95 -15.72
N GLN A 91 1.71 4.15 -17.06
CA GLN A 91 3.01 4.21 -17.72
C GLN A 91 3.86 5.37 -17.18
N LEU A 92 3.28 6.55 -17.02
CA LEU A 92 3.98 7.68 -16.41
C LEU A 92 4.36 7.39 -14.96
N ALA A 93 3.47 6.76 -14.20
CA ALA A 93 3.72 6.39 -12.81
C ALA A 93 4.96 5.51 -12.66
N ILE A 94 5.07 4.43 -13.45
CA ILE A 94 6.22 3.51 -13.37
C ILE A 94 7.52 4.16 -13.87
N LEU A 95 7.45 5.07 -14.84
CA LEU A 95 8.61 5.86 -15.29
C LEU A 95 9.08 6.82 -14.19
N ILE A 96 8.17 7.46 -13.47
CA ILE A 96 8.51 8.30 -12.30
C ILE A 96 9.15 7.44 -11.19
N VAL A 97 8.60 6.23 -10.92
CA VAL A 97 9.21 5.28 -9.97
C VAL A 97 10.61 4.89 -10.43
N LEU A 98 10.78 4.56 -11.70
CA LEU A 98 12.09 4.21 -12.29
C LEU A 98 13.12 5.31 -12.03
N VAL A 99 12.80 6.56 -12.34
CA VAL A 99 13.68 7.71 -12.13
C VAL A 99 13.93 7.95 -10.64
N GLY A 100 12.87 7.95 -9.82
CA GLY A 100 12.98 8.20 -8.38
C GLY A 100 13.76 7.13 -7.62
N VAL A 101 13.62 5.85 -7.99
CA VAL A 101 14.40 4.75 -7.40
C VAL A 101 15.82 4.75 -7.96
N GLY A 102 15.99 4.96 -9.27
CA GLY A 102 17.30 5.01 -9.92
C GLY A 102 18.18 6.16 -9.43
N SER A 103 17.58 7.33 -9.13
CA SER A 103 18.33 8.49 -8.60
C SER A 103 18.98 8.22 -7.24
N ARG A 104 18.55 7.19 -6.50
CA ARG A 104 19.18 6.78 -5.23
C ARG A 104 20.62 6.28 -5.40
N LEU A 105 21.04 5.98 -6.63
CA LEU A 105 22.45 5.65 -6.92
C LEU A 105 23.39 6.82 -6.55
N TRP A 106 22.90 8.05 -6.66
CA TRP A 106 23.63 9.27 -6.27
C TRP A 106 23.17 9.76 -4.89
N GLY A 107 22.76 8.83 -4.01
CA GLY A 107 22.21 9.11 -2.69
C GLY A 107 23.24 9.47 -1.61
N ASP A 108 24.49 9.80 -1.98
CA ASP A 108 25.55 10.26 -1.06
C ASP A 108 25.17 11.56 -0.34
N THR A 109 24.19 12.28 -0.85
CA THR A 109 23.62 13.45 -0.19
C THR A 109 22.17 13.20 0.24
N THR A 110 21.84 13.60 1.45
CA THR A 110 20.49 13.49 2.03
C THR A 110 19.42 14.03 1.09
N TRP A 111 19.69 15.16 0.42
CA TRP A 111 18.76 15.80 -0.50
C TRP A 111 18.38 14.90 -1.69
N VAL A 112 19.34 14.22 -2.32
CA VAL A 112 19.09 13.32 -3.46
C VAL A 112 18.26 12.13 -3.03
N LEU A 113 18.56 11.55 -1.84
CA LEU A 113 17.78 10.44 -1.30
C LEU A 113 16.33 10.83 -1.04
N TYR A 114 16.07 12.02 -0.47
CA TYR A 114 14.72 12.52 -0.23
C TYR A 114 13.99 12.86 -1.54
N ALA A 115 14.65 13.52 -2.48
CA ALA A 115 14.06 13.86 -3.78
C ALA A 115 13.69 12.60 -4.57
N GLY A 116 14.58 11.60 -4.62
CA GLY A 116 14.32 10.31 -5.25
C GLY A 116 13.17 9.55 -4.58
N THR A 117 13.10 9.61 -3.24
CA THR A 117 12.01 8.99 -2.47
C THR A 117 10.68 9.71 -2.70
N PHE A 118 10.68 11.04 -2.79
CA PHE A 118 9.50 11.83 -3.15
C PHE A 118 9.00 11.48 -4.56
N LEU A 119 9.89 11.47 -5.55
CA LEU A 119 9.54 11.09 -6.92
C LEU A 119 8.95 9.67 -6.97
N ALA A 120 9.62 8.70 -6.34
CA ALA A 120 9.08 7.34 -6.26
C ALA A 120 7.69 7.34 -5.61
N GLY A 121 7.49 8.13 -4.54
CA GLY A 121 6.20 8.30 -3.86
C GLY A 121 5.10 8.86 -4.76
N VAL A 122 5.40 9.84 -5.60
CA VAL A 122 4.46 10.39 -6.60
C VAL A 122 4.05 9.30 -7.60
N GLY A 123 5.01 8.54 -8.13
CA GLY A 123 4.72 7.43 -9.04
C GLY A 123 3.86 6.35 -8.37
N ILE A 124 4.19 5.96 -7.13
CA ILE A 124 3.40 5.00 -6.33
C ILE A 124 1.97 5.51 -6.12
N ALA A 125 1.79 6.79 -5.82
CA ALA A 125 0.48 7.41 -5.63
C ALA A 125 -0.39 7.32 -6.89
N ILE A 126 0.18 7.66 -8.04
CA ILE A 126 -0.51 7.60 -9.33
C ILE A 126 -0.86 6.14 -9.68
N GLY A 127 0.11 5.23 -9.62
CA GLY A 127 -0.09 3.81 -9.92
C GLY A 127 -1.13 3.16 -8.99
N GLY A 128 -0.97 3.33 -7.68
CA GLY A 128 -1.88 2.77 -6.68
C GLY A 128 -3.31 3.27 -6.79
N THR A 129 -3.50 4.51 -7.27
CA THR A 129 -4.84 5.08 -7.50
C THR A 129 -5.50 4.53 -8.77
N LEU A 130 -4.74 4.30 -9.84
CA LEU A 130 -5.29 3.96 -11.16
C LEU A 130 -5.44 2.46 -11.40
N LEU A 131 -4.55 1.64 -10.83
CA LEU A 131 -4.49 0.20 -11.10
C LEU A 131 -5.78 -0.56 -10.74
N PRO A 132 -6.45 -0.33 -9.58
CA PRO A 132 -7.68 -1.06 -9.26
C PRO A 132 -8.81 -0.81 -10.27
N GLY A 133 -8.91 0.42 -10.79
CA GLY A 133 -9.86 0.78 -11.87
C GLY A 133 -9.53 0.08 -13.18
N LEU A 134 -8.25 0.01 -13.53
CA LEU A 134 -7.78 -0.65 -14.75
C LEU A 134 -8.01 -2.17 -14.71
N VAL A 135 -7.83 -2.82 -13.57
CA VAL A 135 -8.14 -4.26 -13.43
C VAL A 135 -9.61 -4.53 -13.78
N LYS A 136 -10.53 -3.70 -13.27
CA LYS A 136 -11.96 -3.83 -13.61
C LYS A 136 -12.28 -3.52 -15.07
N ALA A 137 -11.54 -2.61 -15.68
CA ALA A 137 -11.78 -2.20 -17.07
C ALA A 137 -11.17 -3.15 -18.10
N LEU A 138 -10.02 -3.76 -17.81
CA LEU A 138 -9.24 -4.55 -18.76
C LEU A 138 -9.50 -6.07 -18.67
N PHE A 139 -10.04 -6.57 -17.55
CA PHE A 139 -10.27 -7.99 -17.34
C PHE A 139 -11.76 -8.32 -17.27
N PRO A 140 -12.16 -9.50 -17.79
CA PRO A 140 -13.54 -9.96 -17.70
C PRO A 140 -14.04 -10.06 -16.25
N PRO A 141 -15.32 -9.77 -15.96
CA PRO A 141 -15.87 -9.77 -14.61
C PRO A 141 -15.57 -11.04 -13.79
N HIS A 142 -15.63 -12.22 -14.43
CA HIS A 142 -15.36 -13.50 -13.77
C HIS A 142 -13.88 -13.72 -13.41
N ARG A 143 -12.93 -12.92 -13.94
CA ARG A 143 -11.49 -12.98 -13.64
C ARG A 143 -10.99 -11.81 -12.79
N THR A 144 -11.80 -10.78 -12.63
CA THR A 144 -11.40 -9.56 -11.89
C THR A 144 -10.97 -9.87 -10.46
N GLY A 145 -11.65 -10.78 -9.75
CA GLY A 145 -11.27 -11.21 -8.41
C GLY A 145 -9.91 -11.88 -8.36
N LEU A 146 -9.67 -12.86 -9.27
CA LEU A 146 -8.38 -13.54 -9.37
C LEU A 146 -7.24 -12.56 -9.69
N VAL A 147 -7.44 -11.69 -10.66
CA VAL A 147 -6.42 -10.70 -11.06
C VAL A 147 -6.14 -9.71 -9.95
N THR A 148 -7.17 -9.28 -9.21
CA THR A 148 -7.00 -8.43 -8.02
C THR A 148 -6.18 -9.15 -6.95
N GLY A 149 -6.44 -10.42 -6.68
CA GLY A 149 -5.65 -11.22 -5.75
C GLY A 149 -4.19 -11.34 -6.19
N LEU A 150 -3.95 -11.64 -7.45
CA LEU A 150 -2.60 -11.75 -8.02
C LEU A 150 -1.85 -10.41 -7.96
N TYR A 151 -2.50 -9.30 -8.27
CA TYR A 151 -1.89 -7.99 -8.17
C TYR A 151 -1.52 -7.63 -6.73
N MET A 152 -2.36 -7.95 -5.75
CA MET A 152 -2.06 -7.77 -4.33
C MET A 152 -0.87 -8.65 -3.90
N LEU A 153 -0.82 -9.91 -4.34
CA LEU A 153 0.30 -10.80 -4.11
C LEU A 153 1.61 -10.25 -4.69
N ALA A 154 1.59 -9.74 -5.91
CA ALA A 154 2.78 -9.14 -6.54
C ALA A 154 3.26 -7.90 -5.78
N MET A 155 2.32 -7.04 -5.36
CA MET A 155 2.65 -5.83 -4.59
C MET A 155 3.30 -6.16 -3.24
N MET A 156 2.73 -7.11 -2.49
CA MET A 156 3.25 -7.49 -1.17
C MET A 156 4.46 -8.43 -1.29
N GLY A 157 4.49 -9.29 -2.30
CA GLY A 157 5.65 -10.10 -2.62
C GLY A 157 6.87 -9.24 -2.94
N GLY A 158 6.68 -8.17 -3.72
CA GLY A 158 7.71 -7.15 -3.94
C GLY A 158 8.23 -6.55 -2.62
N ALA A 159 7.32 -6.23 -1.69
CA ALA A 159 7.71 -5.73 -0.36
C ALA A 159 8.55 -6.77 0.42
N ALA A 160 8.09 -8.01 0.48
CA ALA A 160 8.78 -9.08 1.20
C ALA A 160 10.17 -9.37 0.60
N VAL A 161 10.24 -9.50 -0.72
CA VAL A 161 11.50 -9.76 -1.43
C VAL A 161 12.47 -8.59 -1.24
N SER A 162 12.02 -7.34 -1.37
CA SER A 162 12.90 -6.19 -1.21
C SER A 162 13.43 -6.07 0.22
N SER A 163 12.62 -6.36 1.23
CA SER A 163 13.08 -6.37 2.63
C SER A 163 14.13 -7.46 2.90
N ALA A 164 13.97 -8.65 2.30
CA ALA A 164 14.90 -9.76 2.49
C ALA A 164 16.20 -9.59 1.72
N VAL A 165 16.15 -9.00 0.51
CA VAL A 165 17.27 -9.03 -0.45
C VAL A 165 18.11 -7.76 -0.40
N SER A 166 17.58 -6.63 0.11
CA SER A 166 18.28 -5.34 0.04
C SER A 166 19.61 -5.32 0.79
N VAL A 167 19.74 -5.98 1.96
CA VAL A 167 21.01 -6.06 2.68
C VAL A 167 22.01 -6.97 1.98
N PRO A 168 21.70 -8.26 1.66
CA PRO A 168 22.60 -9.09 0.89
C PRO A 168 23.07 -8.48 -0.45
N LEU A 169 22.20 -7.67 -1.05
CA LEU A 169 22.52 -6.97 -2.29
C LEU A 169 23.47 -5.77 -2.05
N ALA A 170 23.30 -5.05 -0.94
CA ALA A 170 24.22 -4.00 -0.53
C ALA A 170 25.62 -4.56 -0.24
N ASP A 171 25.70 -5.70 0.45
CA ASP A 171 26.97 -6.38 0.74
C ASP A 171 27.70 -6.81 -0.54
N ARG A 172 26.95 -7.36 -1.52
CA ARG A 172 27.54 -7.79 -2.80
C ARG A 172 27.98 -6.63 -3.68
N LEU A 173 27.24 -5.51 -3.65
CA LEU A 173 27.56 -4.33 -4.45
C LEU A 173 28.55 -3.38 -3.73
N GLY A 174 28.85 -3.63 -2.46
CA GLY A 174 29.67 -2.74 -1.62
C GLY A 174 29.03 -1.36 -1.40
N SER A 175 27.70 -1.22 -1.61
CA SER A 175 27.01 0.07 -1.57
C SER A 175 25.50 -0.10 -1.29
N TRP A 176 25.01 0.59 -0.25
CA TRP A 176 23.57 0.67 0.00
C TRP A 176 22.84 1.46 -1.09
N GLN A 177 23.48 2.48 -1.67
CA GLN A 177 22.95 3.25 -2.80
C GLN A 177 22.71 2.33 -4.01
N GLY A 178 23.73 1.51 -4.34
CA GLY A 178 23.64 0.50 -5.39
C GLY A 178 22.51 -0.50 -5.15
N SER A 179 22.35 -0.97 -3.92
CA SER A 179 21.24 -1.86 -3.54
C SER A 179 19.88 -1.21 -3.76
N LEU A 180 19.67 0.00 -3.25
CA LEU A 180 18.41 0.72 -3.42
C LEU A 180 18.12 1.05 -4.88
N ALA A 181 19.13 1.49 -5.64
CA ALA A 181 18.98 1.85 -7.04
C ALA A 181 18.73 0.64 -7.95
N SER A 182 19.25 -0.55 -7.60
CA SER A 182 19.04 -1.77 -8.40
C SER A 182 17.58 -2.14 -8.58
N TRP A 183 16.70 -1.77 -7.63
CA TRP A 183 15.27 -1.97 -7.75
C TRP A 183 14.64 -1.16 -8.91
N SER A 184 15.37 -0.17 -9.46
CA SER A 184 14.94 0.51 -10.69
C SER A 184 14.90 -0.43 -11.90
N LEU A 185 15.69 -1.52 -11.90
CA LEU A 185 15.63 -2.55 -12.96
C LEU A 185 14.25 -3.22 -13.00
N LEU A 186 13.66 -3.50 -11.83
CA LEU A 186 12.30 -4.01 -11.77
C LEU A 186 11.28 -2.99 -12.31
N ALA A 187 11.50 -1.71 -12.04
CA ALA A 187 10.66 -0.63 -12.59
C ALA A 187 10.84 -0.50 -14.11
N ALA A 188 12.05 -0.68 -14.63
CA ALA A 188 12.30 -0.71 -16.07
C ALA A 188 11.58 -1.89 -16.75
N VAL A 189 11.65 -3.09 -16.16
CA VAL A 189 10.89 -4.25 -16.65
C VAL A 189 9.38 -3.96 -16.63
N GLY A 190 8.86 -3.38 -15.55
CA GLY A 190 7.46 -2.96 -15.46
C GLY A 190 7.07 -1.95 -16.53
N ALA A 191 7.91 -0.94 -16.80
CA ALA A 191 7.68 0.08 -17.82
C ALA A 191 7.66 -0.51 -19.24
N LEU A 192 8.59 -1.40 -19.55
CA LEU A 192 8.65 -2.09 -20.84
C LEU A 192 7.46 -3.02 -21.04
N ALA A 193 7.08 -3.78 -20.02
CA ALA A 193 5.95 -4.69 -20.07
C ALA A 193 4.60 -3.94 -20.20
N TRP A 194 4.50 -2.74 -19.64
CA TRP A 194 3.26 -1.94 -19.70
C TRP A 194 3.12 -1.09 -20.97
N ALA A 195 4.20 -0.78 -21.67
CA ALA A 195 4.18 0.05 -22.88
C ALA A 195 3.17 -0.44 -23.96
N PRO A 196 3.07 -1.74 -24.30
CA PRO A 196 2.07 -2.22 -25.26
C PRO A 196 0.63 -1.97 -24.80
N VAL A 197 0.36 -2.06 -23.49
CA VAL A 197 -0.97 -1.81 -22.90
C VAL A 197 -1.34 -0.34 -23.11
N THR A 198 -0.40 0.56 -22.91
CA THR A 198 -0.60 2.00 -23.13
C THR A 198 -0.94 2.32 -24.58
N VAL A 199 -0.18 1.79 -25.53
CA VAL A 199 -0.40 2.00 -26.96
C VAL A 199 -1.77 1.47 -27.39
N GLY A 200 -2.14 0.27 -26.96
CA GLY A 200 -3.44 -0.34 -27.27
C GLY A 200 -4.61 0.46 -26.67
N SER A 201 -4.47 0.95 -25.43
CA SER A 201 -5.51 1.71 -24.72
C SER A 201 -5.76 3.10 -25.34
N VAL A 202 -4.72 3.78 -25.80
CA VAL A 202 -4.84 5.09 -26.47
C VAL A 202 -5.68 4.94 -27.74
N ARG A 203 -5.45 3.89 -28.52
CA ARG A 203 -6.23 3.61 -29.75
C ARG A 203 -7.70 3.32 -29.43
N HIS A 204 -7.98 2.59 -28.34
CA HIS A 204 -9.36 2.24 -27.96
C HIS A 204 -10.14 3.46 -27.42
N ARG A 205 -9.51 4.36 -26.67
CA ARG A 205 -10.13 5.56 -26.11
C ARG A 205 -10.54 6.58 -27.16
N ALA A 206 -9.80 6.68 -28.26
CA ALA A 206 -10.16 7.53 -29.39
C ALA A 206 -11.54 7.13 -30.00
N ALA A 207 -11.96 5.87 -29.79
CA ALA A 207 -13.23 5.34 -30.29
C ALA A 207 -14.41 5.50 -29.32
N ASN A 208 -14.18 5.70 -27.99
CA ASN A 208 -15.26 5.75 -26.97
C ASN A 208 -14.92 6.74 -25.82
N PRO A 209 -15.37 7.99 -25.88
CA PRO A 209 -15.19 8.94 -24.78
C PRO A 209 -16.16 8.64 -23.62
N GLU A 210 -15.64 8.37 -22.42
CA GLU A 210 -16.45 8.23 -21.21
C GLU A 210 -16.85 9.59 -20.62
N VAL A 211 -18.14 9.71 -20.23
CA VAL A 211 -18.71 10.89 -19.57
C VAL A 211 -18.62 10.72 -18.05
N ASP A 212 -17.93 11.64 -17.38
CA ASP A 212 -17.76 11.68 -15.93
C ASP A 212 -18.92 12.47 -15.27
N SER A 213 -19.70 11.81 -14.41
CA SER A 213 -20.73 12.47 -13.59
C SER A 213 -20.11 12.92 -12.26
N GLY A 214 -19.64 14.16 -12.23
CA GLY A 214 -19.02 14.78 -11.05
C GLY A 214 -19.99 15.02 -9.89
N HIS A 215 -19.87 14.25 -8.83
CA HIS A 215 -20.52 14.50 -7.53
C HIS A 215 -19.46 14.64 -6.44
N GLY A 216 -19.68 15.51 -5.45
CA GLY A 216 -18.74 15.78 -4.36
C GLY A 216 -18.48 14.61 -3.41
N LEU A 217 -17.40 14.68 -2.66
CA LEU A 217 -17.02 13.70 -1.64
C LEU A 217 -17.93 13.81 -0.40
N PRO A 218 -18.20 12.69 0.36
CA PRO A 218 -19.15 12.67 1.46
C PRO A 218 -18.61 13.26 2.78
N TRP A 219 -18.03 14.46 2.75
CA TRP A 219 -17.42 15.12 3.91
C TRP A 219 -18.35 15.35 5.11
N ARG A 220 -19.66 15.43 4.88
CA ARG A 220 -20.65 15.71 5.92
C ARG A 220 -21.22 14.45 6.59
N HIS A 221 -20.83 13.27 6.14
CA HIS A 221 -21.35 12.00 6.66
C HIS A 221 -20.53 11.47 7.84
N ARG A 222 -21.17 11.27 8.99
CA ARG A 222 -20.53 10.73 10.21
C ARG A 222 -19.93 9.33 9.98
N THR A 223 -20.64 8.47 9.24
CA THR A 223 -20.16 7.12 8.91
C THR A 223 -18.89 7.17 8.07
N ALA A 224 -18.79 8.11 7.11
CA ALA A 224 -17.59 8.29 6.31
C ALA A 224 -16.37 8.63 7.17
N TRP A 225 -16.54 9.51 8.16
CA TRP A 225 -15.47 9.86 9.11
C TRP A 225 -15.10 8.72 10.05
N LEU A 226 -16.07 7.87 10.47
CA LEU A 226 -15.77 6.69 11.28
C LEU A 226 -14.89 5.69 10.52
N VAL A 227 -15.25 5.42 9.25
CA VAL A 227 -14.44 4.54 8.38
C VAL A 227 -13.07 5.18 8.09
N ALA A 228 -13.03 6.49 7.84
CA ALA A 228 -11.77 7.21 7.61
C ALA A 228 -10.85 7.16 8.84
N ALA A 229 -11.39 7.36 10.05
CA ALA A 229 -10.62 7.28 11.29
C ALA A 229 -10.06 5.87 11.54
N PHE A 230 -10.87 4.83 11.32
CA PHE A 230 -10.41 3.44 11.42
C PHE A 230 -9.28 3.16 10.43
N MET A 231 -9.47 3.51 9.17
CA MET A 231 -8.47 3.29 8.12
C MET A 231 -7.21 4.16 8.33
N ALA A 232 -7.35 5.37 8.88
CA ALA A 232 -6.22 6.23 9.23
C ALA A 232 -5.35 5.60 10.33
N LEU A 233 -5.96 5.10 11.41
CA LEU A 233 -5.26 4.40 12.49
C LEU A 233 -4.62 3.10 12.00
N GLN A 234 -5.35 2.31 11.20
CA GLN A 234 -4.81 1.09 10.59
C GLN A 234 -3.57 1.38 9.75
N SER A 235 -3.65 2.40 8.88
CA SER A 235 -2.53 2.77 8.02
C SER A 235 -1.36 3.37 8.81
N TRP A 236 -1.64 4.17 9.86
CA TRP A 236 -0.62 4.68 10.76
C TRP A 236 0.18 3.55 11.42
N LEU A 237 -0.54 2.58 12.01
CA LEU A 237 0.07 1.41 12.64
C LEU A 237 0.90 0.61 11.63
N PHE A 238 0.34 0.36 10.44
CA PHE A 238 1.03 -0.38 9.39
C PHE A 238 2.34 0.28 8.97
N TYR A 239 2.32 1.57 8.58
CA TYR A 239 3.51 2.24 8.09
C TYR A 239 4.55 2.46 9.18
N SER A 240 4.13 2.66 10.44
CA SER A 240 5.03 2.71 11.58
C SER A 240 5.70 1.37 11.84
N CYS A 241 4.96 0.25 11.80
CA CYS A 241 5.55 -1.08 11.92
C CYS A 241 6.49 -1.39 10.76
N LEU A 242 6.11 -1.06 9.53
CA LEU A 242 6.94 -1.23 8.34
C LEU A 242 8.29 -0.49 8.47
N ALA A 243 8.27 0.73 9.02
CA ALA A 243 9.46 1.55 9.19
C ALA A 243 10.36 1.10 10.36
N TRP A 244 9.77 0.61 11.47
CA TRP A 244 10.49 0.50 12.73
C TRP A 244 10.70 -0.92 13.26
N VAL A 245 10.07 -1.96 12.67
CA VAL A 245 10.29 -3.35 13.09
C VAL A 245 11.76 -3.74 12.90
N ALA A 246 12.31 -3.66 11.70
CA ALA A 246 13.69 -4.03 11.45
C ALA A 246 14.68 -3.18 12.28
N PRO A 247 14.61 -1.83 12.29
CA PRO A 247 15.49 -1.00 13.10
C PRO A 247 15.45 -1.30 14.61
N SER A 248 14.28 -1.68 15.16
CA SER A 248 14.17 -1.98 16.59
C SER A 248 14.92 -3.24 17.02
N TYR A 249 15.12 -4.19 16.11
CA TYR A 249 15.93 -5.38 16.35
C TYR A 249 17.42 -5.16 16.03
N GLN A 250 17.73 -4.28 15.05
CA GLN A 250 19.11 -3.81 14.82
C GLN A 250 19.66 -3.10 16.06
N ASP A 251 18.86 -2.23 16.70
CA ASP A 251 19.21 -1.58 17.98
C ASP A 251 19.50 -2.57 19.13
N ARG A 252 19.06 -3.83 19.00
CA ARG A 252 19.32 -4.95 19.91
C ARG A 252 20.50 -5.81 19.52
N GLY A 253 21.26 -5.43 18.50
CA GLY A 253 22.41 -6.14 17.99
C GLY A 253 22.11 -7.25 16.99
N TRP A 254 20.87 -7.33 16.44
CA TRP A 254 20.59 -8.25 15.35
C TRP A 254 21.19 -7.76 14.05
N ASP A 255 21.71 -8.68 13.25
CA ASP A 255 22.23 -8.32 11.93
C ASP A 255 21.11 -7.83 10.99
N ALA A 256 21.51 -6.97 10.05
CA ALA A 256 20.57 -6.32 9.13
C ALA A 256 19.87 -7.32 8.20
N THR A 257 20.53 -8.42 7.83
CA THR A 257 19.95 -9.48 6.98
C THR A 257 18.82 -10.20 7.70
N THR A 258 19.04 -10.63 8.94
CA THR A 258 18.03 -11.31 9.76
C THR A 258 16.84 -10.39 10.04
N THR A 259 17.07 -9.10 10.30
CA THR A 259 15.97 -8.13 10.50
C THR A 259 15.21 -7.85 9.20
N GLY A 260 15.85 -7.93 8.04
CA GLY A 260 15.21 -7.91 6.74
C GLY A 260 14.26 -9.11 6.53
N TYR A 261 14.70 -10.31 6.93
CA TYR A 261 13.83 -11.50 6.91
C TYR A 261 12.65 -11.37 7.88
N LEU A 262 12.88 -10.80 9.06
CA LEU A 262 11.81 -10.53 10.03
C LEU A 262 10.72 -9.63 9.42
N LEU A 263 11.12 -8.56 8.73
CA LEU A 263 10.19 -7.67 8.01
C LEU A 263 9.50 -8.37 6.83
N SER A 264 10.19 -9.31 6.19
CA SER A 264 9.60 -10.15 5.13
C SER A 264 8.51 -11.07 5.66
N VAL A 265 8.69 -11.65 6.86
CA VAL A 265 7.65 -12.43 7.56
C VAL A 265 6.44 -11.55 7.86
N PHE A 266 6.64 -10.33 8.39
CA PHE A 266 5.56 -9.37 8.58
C PHE A 266 4.73 -9.16 7.31
N SER A 267 5.41 -8.87 6.20
CA SER A 267 4.77 -8.61 4.91
C SER A 267 4.08 -9.86 4.34
N GLY A 268 4.72 -11.02 4.43
CA GLY A 268 4.20 -12.28 3.92
C GLY A 268 2.94 -12.73 4.67
N VAL A 269 2.99 -12.69 6.02
CA VAL A 269 1.83 -13.04 6.86
C VAL A 269 0.69 -12.05 6.65
N GLN A 270 0.98 -10.76 6.48
CA GLN A 270 -0.03 -9.75 6.15
C GLN A 270 -0.77 -10.08 4.85
N VAL A 271 -0.06 -10.53 3.81
CA VAL A 271 -0.69 -10.94 2.54
C VAL A 271 -1.64 -12.11 2.76
N CYS A 272 -1.13 -13.19 3.37
CA CYS A 272 -1.92 -14.40 3.58
C CYS A 272 -3.18 -14.11 4.42
N SER A 273 -3.03 -13.39 5.53
CA SER A 273 -4.14 -13.04 6.41
C SER A 273 -5.10 -12.03 5.76
N GLY A 274 -4.59 -11.09 4.97
CA GLY A 274 -5.37 -10.10 4.24
C GLY A 274 -6.26 -10.73 3.16
N LEU A 275 -5.83 -11.81 2.52
CA LEU A 275 -6.66 -12.58 1.60
C LEU A 275 -7.75 -13.39 2.33
N LEU A 276 -7.46 -13.90 3.53
CA LEU A 276 -8.43 -14.64 4.33
C LEU A 276 -9.54 -13.76 4.89
N GLY A 277 -9.26 -12.48 5.17
CA GLY A 277 -10.23 -11.55 5.75
C GLY A 277 -11.55 -11.46 4.96
N PRO A 278 -11.56 -11.08 3.68
CA PRO A 278 -12.75 -11.05 2.85
C PRO A 278 -13.43 -12.40 2.69
N LEU A 279 -12.66 -13.51 2.56
CA LEU A 279 -13.20 -14.87 2.43
C LEU A 279 -13.98 -15.30 3.69
N LEU A 280 -13.47 -14.95 4.87
CA LEU A 280 -14.17 -15.19 6.14
C LEU A 280 -15.36 -14.24 6.30
N ALA A 281 -15.27 -13.04 5.73
CA ALA A 281 -16.33 -12.07 5.75
C ALA A 281 -17.61 -12.54 5.01
N ASP A 282 -17.48 -13.39 4.01
CA ASP A 282 -18.62 -14.00 3.33
C ASP A 282 -19.37 -15.02 4.21
N ARG A 283 -18.66 -15.64 5.16
CA ARG A 283 -19.22 -16.64 6.08
C ARG A 283 -19.69 -16.02 7.41
N ILE A 284 -18.95 -15.04 7.93
CA ILE A 284 -19.22 -14.38 9.21
C ILE A 284 -19.98 -13.07 8.94
N HIS A 285 -21.26 -13.06 9.23
CA HIS A 285 -22.14 -11.93 8.94
C HIS A 285 -21.82 -10.67 9.76
N ASP A 286 -21.23 -10.76 10.93
CA ASP A 286 -20.81 -9.60 11.73
C ASP A 286 -19.35 -9.24 11.48
N ARG A 287 -19.12 -8.20 10.67
CA ARG A 287 -17.79 -7.67 10.35
C ARG A 287 -16.98 -7.27 11.58
N ARG A 288 -17.66 -6.92 12.69
CA ARG A 288 -16.99 -6.51 13.94
C ARG A 288 -16.18 -7.64 14.54
N VAL A 289 -16.67 -8.88 14.51
CA VAL A 289 -15.95 -10.03 15.05
C VAL A 289 -14.60 -10.19 14.34
N LEU A 290 -14.60 -10.10 13.01
CA LEU A 290 -13.37 -10.21 12.22
C LEU A 290 -12.42 -9.02 12.42
N LEU A 291 -12.95 -7.80 12.50
CA LEU A 291 -12.16 -6.61 12.77
C LEU A 291 -11.58 -6.61 14.19
N LEU A 292 -12.35 -7.08 15.19
CA LEU A 292 -11.87 -7.23 16.57
C LEU A 292 -10.78 -8.30 16.66
N SER A 293 -10.96 -9.47 16.02
CA SER A 293 -9.90 -10.49 16.00
C SER A 293 -8.61 -9.99 15.38
N ALA A 294 -8.69 -9.28 14.25
CA ALA A 294 -7.54 -8.64 13.62
C ALA A 294 -6.88 -7.61 14.56
N SER A 295 -7.67 -6.78 15.23
CA SER A 295 -7.16 -5.80 16.19
C SER A 295 -6.47 -6.47 17.39
N VAL A 296 -7.02 -7.57 17.90
CA VAL A 296 -6.42 -8.33 19.00
C VAL A 296 -5.08 -8.94 18.58
N PHE A 297 -4.99 -9.57 17.39
CA PHE A 297 -3.71 -10.08 16.88
C PHE A 297 -2.66 -8.98 16.78
N GLY A 298 -3.02 -7.83 16.18
CA GLY A 298 -2.11 -6.69 16.05
C GLY A 298 -1.68 -6.13 17.40
N ALA A 299 -2.61 -5.95 18.34
CA ALA A 299 -2.32 -5.46 19.69
C ALA A 299 -1.44 -6.44 20.48
N THR A 300 -1.67 -7.76 20.37
CA THR A 300 -0.82 -8.78 21.00
C THR A 300 0.60 -8.75 20.45
N GLY A 301 0.77 -8.59 19.13
CA GLY A 301 2.09 -8.42 18.53
C GLY A 301 2.81 -7.16 19.05
N LEU A 302 2.11 -6.00 19.12
CA LEU A 302 2.67 -4.77 19.68
C LEU A 302 3.02 -4.90 21.16
N LEU A 303 2.18 -5.57 21.95
CA LEU A 303 2.45 -5.85 23.36
C LEU A 303 3.70 -6.71 23.52
N GLY A 304 3.84 -7.77 22.70
CA GLY A 304 5.04 -8.61 22.70
C GLY A 304 6.31 -7.82 22.38
N LEU A 305 6.27 -6.92 21.39
CA LEU A 305 7.38 -6.04 21.06
C LEU A 305 7.70 -5.04 22.18
N ALA A 306 6.70 -4.56 22.92
CA ALA A 306 6.88 -3.60 24.01
C ALA A 306 7.45 -4.24 25.28
N VAL A 307 7.00 -5.47 25.63
CA VAL A 307 7.28 -6.11 26.93
C VAL A 307 8.39 -7.14 26.84
N ALA A 308 8.36 -8.01 25.84
CA ALA A 308 9.26 -9.16 25.71
C ALA A 308 9.74 -9.35 24.25
N PRO A 309 10.37 -8.35 23.61
CA PRO A 309 10.73 -8.40 22.19
C PRO A 309 11.67 -9.57 21.85
N GLY A 310 12.55 -9.98 22.76
CA GLY A 310 13.48 -11.11 22.56
C GLY A 310 12.89 -12.49 22.81
N ALA A 311 11.70 -12.61 23.44
CA ALA A 311 11.14 -13.92 23.80
C ALA A 311 10.66 -14.72 22.58
N ALA A 312 10.00 -14.07 21.62
CA ALA A 312 9.48 -14.71 20.42
C ALA A 312 9.38 -13.72 19.24
N PRO A 313 10.49 -13.19 18.71
CA PRO A 313 10.51 -12.13 17.70
C PRO A 313 9.65 -12.43 16.48
N TRP A 314 9.81 -13.63 15.92
CA TRP A 314 9.08 -14.08 14.73
C TRP A 314 7.57 -14.19 14.98
N LEU A 315 7.17 -14.61 16.19
CA LEU A 315 5.76 -14.69 16.57
C LEU A 315 5.14 -13.30 16.68
N TRP A 316 5.83 -12.35 17.34
CA TRP A 316 5.30 -10.98 17.49
C TRP A 316 5.07 -10.32 16.16
N VAL A 317 6.03 -10.47 15.25
CA VAL A 317 5.96 -9.89 13.91
C VAL A 317 4.91 -10.61 13.04
N ALA A 318 4.76 -11.93 13.17
CA ALA A 318 3.68 -12.67 12.50
C ALA A 318 2.30 -12.23 13.01
N LEU A 319 2.12 -12.05 14.32
CA LEU A 319 0.86 -11.55 14.90
C LEU A 319 0.53 -10.14 14.40
N LEU A 320 1.54 -9.25 14.24
CA LEU A 320 1.34 -7.96 13.60
C LEU A 320 0.80 -8.12 12.17
N GLY A 321 1.41 -8.99 11.36
CA GLY A 321 0.96 -9.27 10.00
C GLY A 321 -0.46 -9.83 9.97
N MET A 322 -0.78 -10.77 10.88
CA MET A 322 -2.14 -11.34 11.03
C MET A 322 -3.18 -10.28 11.41
N GLY A 323 -2.79 -9.25 12.14
CA GLY A 323 -3.67 -8.13 12.48
C GLY A 323 -3.84 -7.15 11.33
N GLN A 324 -2.74 -6.73 10.72
CA GLN A 324 -2.72 -5.64 9.73
C GLN A 324 -3.35 -6.03 8.39
N GLY A 325 -3.19 -7.27 7.94
CA GLY A 325 -3.75 -7.76 6.68
C GLY A 325 -5.28 -7.69 6.64
N PRO A 326 -5.97 -8.42 7.54
CA PRO A 326 -7.43 -8.40 7.59
C PRO A 326 -8.00 -7.02 7.94
N ALA A 327 -7.34 -6.23 8.81
CA ALA A 327 -7.79 -4.88 9.15
C ALA A 327 -7.87 -3.99 7.90
N PHE A 328 -6.87 -4.05 7.01
CA PHE A 328 -6.88 -3.30 5.76
C PHE A 328 -7.94 -3.83 4.78
N SER A 329 -7.95 -5.14 4.51
CA SER A 329 -8.85 -5.72 3.51
C SER A 329 -10.32 -5.60 3.92
N LEU A 330 -10.65 -5.81 5.20
CA LEU A 330 -11.99 -5.59 5.73
C LEU A 330 -12.36 -4.10 5.76
N GLY A 331 -11.40 -3.21 6.04
CA GLY A 331 -11.59 -1.77 5.91
C GLY A 331 -12.04 -1.36 4.50
N MET A 332 -11.48 -2.01 3.46
CA MET A 332 -11.94 -1.81 2.08
C MET A 332 -13.34 -2.37 1.84
N VAL A 333 -13.72 -3.47 2.51
CA VAL A 333 -15.10 -4.01 2.45
C VAL A 333 -16.10 -3.04 3.09
N LEU A 334 -15.73 -2.35 4.20
CA LEU A 334 -16.61 -1.36 4.82
C LEU A 334 -16.99 -0.21 3.87
N LEU A 335 -16.14 0.13 2.88
CA LEU A 335 -16.45 1.14 1.88
C LEU A 335 -17.65 0.74 1.00
N ILE A 336 -17.81 -0.56 0.78
CA ILE A 336 -18.94 -1.12 0.04
C ILE A 336 -20.15 -1.24 0.95
N ASP A 337 -19.97 -1.79 2.17
CA ASP A 337 -21.06 -2.05 3.12
C ASP A 337 -21.77 -0.74 3.56
N TYR A 338 -21.04 0.38 3.65
CA TYR A 338 -21.57 1.68 4.08
C TYR A 338 -21.89 2.65 2.94
N SER A 339 -21.97 2.19 1.71
CA SER A 339 -22.42 2.98 0.56
C SER A 339 -23.67 2.40 -0.08
N ARG A 340 -24.57 3.28 -0.57
CA ARG A 340 -25.83 2.85 -1.22
C ARG A 340 -25.65 2.45 -2.68
N THR A 341 -24.64 3.03 -3.33
CA THR A 341 -24.44 2.87 -4.78
C THR A 341 -22.97 2.57 -5.08
N PRO A 342 -22.65 1.91 -6.19
CA PRO A 342 -21.26 1.71 -6.62
C PRO A 342 -20.48 3.02 -6.75
N GLN A 343 -21.14 4.09 -7.24
CA GLN A 343 -20.56 5.42 -7.35
C GLN A 343 -20.29 6.05 -5.97
N GLY A 344 -21.24 5.86 -5.02
CA GLY A 344 -21.09 6.26 -3.62
C GLY A 344 -19.90 5.56 -2.96
N SER A 345 -19.70 4.26 -3.22
CA SER A 345 -18.55 3.51 -2.72
C SER A 345 -17.22 4.08 -3.25
N GLY A 346 -17.15 4.44 -4.52
CA GLY A 346 -15.97 5.08 -5.11
C GLY A 346 -15.65 6.44 -4.47
N ARG A 347 -16.69 7.27 -4.22
CA ARG A 347 -16.54 8.57 -3.54
C ARG A 347 -16.10 8.41 -2.08
N LEU A 348 -16.73 7.46 -1.36
CA LEU A 348 -16.35 7.14 0.01
C LEU A 348 -14.90 6.64 0.06
N ALA A 349 -14.50 5.75 -0.83
CA ALA A 349 -13.12 5.26 -0.93
C ALA A 349 -12.13 6.40 -1.19
N ALA A 350 -12.43 7.32 -2.11
CA ALA A 350 -11.57 8.45 -2.40
C ALA A 350 -11.36 9.36 -1.17
N MET A 351 -12.43 9.68 -0.43
CA MET A 351 -12.34 10.46 0.81
C MET A 351 -11.55 9.70 1.88
N VAL A 352 -11.91 8.45 2.14
CA VAL A 352 -11.31 7.63 3.20
C VAL A 352 -9.81 7.43 2.94
N LEU A 353 -9.40 7.08 1.72
CA LEU A 353 -8.00 6.88 1.39
C LEU A 353 -7.19 8.18 1.45
N PHE A 354 -7.77 9.29 0.99
CA PHE A 354 -7.14 10.61 1.13
C PHE A 354 -6.86 10.95 2.60
N VAL A 355 -7.86 10.88 3.46
CA VAL A 355 -7.72 11.16 4.90
C VAL A 355 -6.75 10.17 5.54
N SER A 356 -6.91 8.88 5.26
CA SER A 356 -6.11 7.82 5.88
C SER A 356 -4.62 7.96 5.56
N TYR A 357 -4.27 8.15 4.31
CA TYR A 357 -2.85 8.26 3.93
C TYR A 357 -2.24 9.60 4.37
N THR A 358 -3.01 10.70 4.35
CA THR A 358 -2.52 11.99 4.84
C THR A 358 -2.22 11.94 6.34
N VAL A 359 -3.08 11.32 7.13
CA VAL A 359 -2.87 11.14 8.57
C VAL A 359 -1.76 10.12 8.83
N ALA A 360 -1.80 8.96 8.18
CA ALA A 360 -0.85 7.87 8.38
C ALA A 360 0.59 8.24 7.98
N ALA A 361 0.76 9.18 7.06
CA ALA A 361 2.07 9.65 6.62
C ALA A 361 2.93 10.12 7.79
N TRP A 362 2.34 10.74 8.79
CA TRP A 362 3.05 11.23 9.97
C TRP A 362 3.51 10.11 10.93
N GLY A 363 2.97 8.89 10.79
CA GLY A 363 3.28 7.77 11.68
C GLY A 363 4.77 7.48 11.81
N PRO A 364 5.49 7.15 10.73
CA PRO A 364 6.91 6.82 10.81
C PRO A 364 7.77 7.94 11.39
N THR A 365 7.54 9.20 10.98
CA THR A 365 8.30 10.35 11.48
C THR A 365 8.04 10.63 12.96
N THR A 366 6.77 10.60 13.39
CA THR A 366 6.44 10.81 14.80
C THR A 366 6.99 9.71 15.71
N MET A 367 6.97 8.46 15.25
CA MET A 367 7.57 7.34 15.98
C MET A 367 9.10 7.46 16.03
N GLY A 368 9.73 7.96 14.97
CA GLY A 368 11.15 8.33 14.98
C GLY A 368 11.46 9.42 16.01
N ALA A 369 10.66 10.48 16.06
CA ALA A 369 10.80 11.53 17.06
C ALA A 369 10.60 11.02 18.49
N VAL A 370 9.65 10.11 18.73
CA VAL A 370 9.49 9.41 20.02
C VAL A 370 10.75 8.63 20.38
N ARG A 371 11.37 7.92 19.42
CA ARG A 371 12.64 7.20 19.63
C ARG A 371 13.77 8.17 19.97
N ASP A 372 13.89 9.29 19.25
CA ASP A 372 14.92 10.30 19.49
C ASP A 372 14.77 10.93 20.89
N ALA A 373 13.53 11.26 21.29
CA ALA A 373 13.24 11.89 22.57
C ALA A 373 13.41 10.96 23.79
N THR A 374 13.12 9.65 23.63
CA THR A 374 13.09 8.70 24.75
C THR A 374 14.31 7.78 24.80
N GLY A 375 15.11 7.73 23.74
CA GLY A 375 16.23 6.81 23.63
C GLY A 375 15.81 5.32 23.54
N SER A 376 14.51 4.99 23.37
CA SER A 376 14.02 3.62 23.48
C SER A 376 12.95 3.27 22.46
N PHE A 377 13.09 2.13 21.78
CA PHE A 377 12.02 1.57 20.94
C PHE A 377 10.83 1.06 21.75
N ARG A 378 11.02 0.73 23.04
CA ARG A 378 9.89 0.37 23.92
C ARG A 378 8.82 1.44 23.93
N SER A 379 9.21 2.72 24.02
CA SER A 379 8.28 3.84 23.98
C SER A 379 7.49 3.92 22.68
N VAL A 380 8.14 3.64 21.55
CA VAL A 380 7.48 3.55 20.23
C VAL A 380 6.39 2.49 20.22
N TRP A 381 6.71 1.29 20.72
CA TRP A 381 5.74 0.17 20.74
C TRP A 381 4.59 0.41 21.71
N VAL A 382 4.84 1.06 22.85
CA VAL A 382 3.79 1.44 23.81
C VAL A 382 2.84 2.47 23.21
N VAL A 383 3.34 3.48 22.51
CA VAL A 383 2.50 4.46 21.80
C VAL A 383 1.65 3.78 20.72
N LEU A 384 2.25 2.92 19.90
CA LEU A 384 1.52 2.19 18.87
C LEU A 384 0.49 1.23 19.47
N LEU A 385 0.78 0.60 20.60
CA LEU A 385 -0.19 -0.22 21.34
C LEU A 385 -1.38 0.62 21.81
N GLY A 386 -1.14 1.83 22.33
CA GLY A 386 -2.20 2.78 22.70
C GLY A 386 -3.10 3.13 21.49
N LEU A 387 -2.50 3.39 20.32
CA LEU A 387 -3.26 3.63 19.10
C LEU A 387 -4.05 2.40 18.63
N ALA A 388 -3.49 1.19 18.79
CA ALA A 388 -4.19 -0.06 18.48
C ALA A 388 -5.40 -0.28 19.39
N VAL A 389 -5.30 0.08 20.68
CA VAL A 389 -6.44 0.06 21.61
C VAL A 389 -7.52 1.06 21.15
N VAL A 390 -7.15 2.28 20.78
CA VAL A 390 -8.10 3.27 20.23
C VAL A 390 -8.76 2.73 18.97
N GLN A 391 -8.01 2.11 18.07
CA GLN A 391 -8.56 1.46 16.86
C GLN A 391 -9.57 0.36 17.23
N THR A 392 -9.23 -0.49 18.21
CA THR A 392 -10.13 -1.55 18.70
C THR A 392 -11.43 -0.98 19.27
N LEU A 393 -11.35 0.11 20.03
CA LEU A 393 -12.53 0.81 20.54
C LEU A 393 -13.38 1.41 19.41
N LEU A 394 -12.76 1.93 18.35
CA LEU A 394 -13.50 2.40 17.16
C LEU A 394 -14.26 1.26 16.47
N VAL A 395 -13.70 0.04 16.42
CA VAL A 395 -14.37 -1.12 15.81
C VAL A 395 -15.71 -1.41 16.49
N THR A 396 -15.84 -1.19 17.80
CA THR A 396 -17.10 -1.40 18.53
C THR A 396 -18.23 -0.47 18.08
N ARG A 397 -17.88 0.65 17.43
CA ARG A 397 -18.87 1.63 16.92
C ARG A 397 -19.45 1.23 15.56
N PHE A 398 -18.85 0.31 14.82
CA PHE A 398 -19.41 -0.19 13.57
C PHE A 398 -20.65 -1.03 13.85
N ARG A 399 -21.81 -0.55 13.40
CA ARG A 399 -23.11 -1.23 13.53
C ARG A 399 -23.77 -1.29 12.16
N ARG A 400 -24.53 -2.36 11.89
CA ARG A 400 -25.31 -2.47 10.64
C ARG A 400 -26.34 -1.36 10.46
N SER A 401 -26.80 -0.77 11.58
CA SER A 401 -27.77 0.33 11.60
C SER A 401 -27.15 1.71 11.30
N LEU A 402 -25.86 1.81 11.03
CA LEU A 402 -25.24 3.10 10.67
C LEU A 402 -25.77 3.59 9.32
N PRO A 403 -26.04 4.92 9.19
CA PRO A 403 -26.49 5.49 7.93
C PRO A 403 -25.49 5.24 6.81
N GLN A 404 -25.99 4.72 5.69
CA GLN A 404 -25.18 4.55 4.49
C GLN A 404 -24.93 5.90 3.81
N THR A 405 -23.75 6.09 3.27
CA THR A 405 -23.40 7.26 2.45
C THR A 405 -24.11 7.21 1.09
N PRO A 406 -24.51 8.35 0.54
CA PRO A 406 -25.21 8.41 -0.75
C PRO A 406 -24.31 8.04 -1.93
#